data_37e7fd56cc1da3d93217340108aec24b
#
_entry.id   37e7fd56cc1da3d93217340108aec24b
#
_cell.length_a   1.000
_cell.length_b   1.000
_cell.length_c   1.000
_cell.angle_alpha   90.00
_cell.angle_beta   90.00
_cell.angle_gamma   90.00
#
_symmetry.space_group_name_H-M   'P 1'
#
loop_
_entity.id
_entity.type
_entity.pdbx_description
1 polymer ?
#
loop_
_entity_poly.entity_id
_entity_poly.type
_entity_poly.pdbx_seq_one_letter_code
_entity_poly.pdbx_strand_id
1 'polypeptide(L)'
;MTIDRLRAHWGFSRMPFSKDMAPSMLHSHHSHAEAVARVSWCIDEVVMGVVTGEVGSGKTVAVRAALAGIDASRHTVIYLGNPTVGARGLYSTIVSTLGGTPRFHRASLIPQAQEALSVEEHERGRRVVVVLDEAHLLDAEQLEGLRLLTLCRRQDYAEGWAR
;
A
#
# COMPACT_ATOMS: atom_id res chain seq x y z
N MET A 1 -3.32 37.40 2.39
CA MET A 1 -2.51 37.20 1.18
C MET A 1 -3.12 36.01 0.43
N THR A 2 -3.63 36.21 -0.78
CA THR A 2 -4.27 35.11 -1.54
C THR A 2 -3.21 34.23 -2.19
N ILE A 3 -3.52 32.92 -2.37
CA ILE A 3 -2.63 31.91 -3.00
C ILE A 3 -2.16 32.38 -4.38
N ASP A 4 -3.04 33.02 -5.15
CA ASP A 4 -2.70 33.53 -6.49
C ASP A 4 -1.68 34.70 -6.45
N ARG A 5 -1.72 35.57 -5.44
CA ARG A 5 -0.68 36.59 -5.24
C ARG A 5 0.66 36.00 -4.90
N LEU A 6 0.69 34.91 -4.09
CA LEU A 6 1.92 34.21 -3.74
C LEU A 6 2.53 33.54 -4.97
N ARG A 7 1.70 32.87 -5.79
CA ARG A 7 2.13 32.24 -7.05
C ARG A 7 2.70 33.27 -8.02
N ALA A 8 2.01 34.36 -8.23
CA ALA A 8 2.44 35.46 -9.12
C ALA A 8 3.73 36.10 -8.65
N HIS A 9 3.87 36.33 -7.33
CA HIS A 9 5.06 36.97 -6.74
C HIS A 9 6.32 36.16 -6.92
N TRP A 10 6.23 34.82 -6.77
CA TRP A 10 7.38 33.92 -6.85
C TRP A 10 7.50 33.21 -8.21
N GLY A 11 6.63 33.49 -9.16
CA GLY A 11 6.64 32.85 -10.47
C GLY A 11 6.35 31.36 -10.43
N PHE A 12 5.63 30.86 -9.42
CA PHE A 12 5.34 29.44 -9.31
C PHE A 12 4.28 29.01 -10.32
N SER A 13 4.59 28.06 -11.18
CA SER A 13 3.62 27.39 -12.05
C SER A 13 2.62 26.54 -11.24
N ARG A 14 3.06 25.99 -10.10
CA ARG A 14 2.26 25.22 -9.11
C ARG A 14 2.71 25.56 -7.70
N MET A 15 1.86 25.28 -6.70
CA MET A 15 2.24 25.44 -5.29
C MET A 15 3.29 24.37 -4.91
N PRO A 16 4.47 24.76 -4.40
CA PRO A 16 5.59 23.83 -4.15
C PRO A 16 5.38 22.89 -2.96
N PHE A 17 4.34 23.15 -2.12
CA PHE A 17 4.05 22.36 -0.92
C PHE A 17 2.63 21.81 -0.91
N SER A 18 2.05 21.51 -2.09
CA SER A 18 0.74 20.90 -2.15
C SER A 18 0.81 19.40 -1.83
N LYS A 19 -0.27 18.85 -1.24
CA LYS A 19 -0.38 17.40 -0.94
C LYS A 19 -0.41 16.52 -2.20
N ASP A 20 -0.75 17.12 -3.35
CA ASP A 20 -0.94 16.43 -4.62
C ASP A 20 0.28 16.56 -5.55
N MET A 21 1.47 16.77 -4.98
CA MET A 21 2.68 16.85 -5.77
C MET A 21 3.03 15.49 -6.36
N ALA A 22 3.26 15.45 -7.70
CA ALA A 22 3.69 14.23 -8.35
C ALA A 22 5.06 13.79 -7.83
N PRO A 23 5.32 12.48 -7.63
CA PRO A 23 6.59 11.98 -7.14
C PRO A 23 7.80 12.47 -7.94
N SER A 24 7.65 12.66 -9.26
CA SER A 24 8.69 13.17 -10.16
C SER A 24 9.10 14.62 -9.90
N MET A 25 8.30 15.38 -9.14
CA MET A 25 8.58 16.78 -8.79
C MET A 25 9.24 16.94 -7.41
N LEU A 26 9.41 15.84 -6.70
CA LEU A 26 10.00 15.85 -5.37
C LEU A 26 11.51 15.87 -5.47
N HIS A 27 12.14 16.60 -4.54
CA HIS A 27 13.59 16.59 -4.43
C HIS A 27 14.06 15.20 -4.03
N SER A 28 14.79 14.55 -4.94
CA SER A 28 15.36 13.23 -4.68
C SER A 28 16.72 13.41 -3.98
N HIS A 29 16.84 12.86 -2.78
CA HIS A 29 18.12 12.70 -2.09
C HIS A 29 18.42 11.20 -1.91
N HIS A 30 19.66 10.86 -1.62
CA HIS A 30 20.14 9.48 -1.60
C HIS A 30 19.28 8.54 -0.75
N SER A 31 18.95 8.92 0.49
CA SER A 31 18.11 8.08 1.38
C SER A 31 16.68 7.92 0.89
N HIS A 32 16.12 8.91 0.19
CA HIS A 32 14.81 8.78 -0.45
C HIS A 32 14.86 7.77 -1.61
N ALA A 33 15.87 7.88 -2.49
CA ALA A 33 16.06 6.95 -3.61
C ALA A 33 16.29 5.51 -3.10
N GLU A 34 17.08 5.35 -2.04
CA GLU A 34 17.27 4.04 -1.38
C GLU A 34 15.97 3.48 -0.82
N ALA A 35 15.15 4.28 -0.13
CA ALA A 35 13.87 3.85 0.39
C ALA A 35 12.92 3.40 -0.74
N VAL A 36 12.85 4.16 -1.84
CA VAL A 36 12.08 3.78 -3.04
C VAL A 36 12.55 2.45 -3.59
N ALA A 37 13.87 2.27 -3.79
CA ALA A 37 14.43 1.04 -4.33
C ALA A 37 14.15 -0.17 -3.43
N ARG A 38 14.26 -0.03 -2.11
CA ARG A 38 13.95 -1.10 -1.15
C ARG A 38 12.48 -1.48 -1.13
N VAL A 39 11.57 -0.49 -1.22
CA VAL A 39 10.12 -0.76 -1.31
C VAL A 39 9.80 -1.47 -2.62
N SER A 40 10.37 -1.04 -3.75
CA SER A 40 10.19 -1.71 -5.05
C SER A 40 10.69 -3.16 -4.99
N TRP A 41 11.87 -3.38 -4.41
CA TRP A 41 12.41 -4.73 -4.21
C TRP A 41 11.48 -5.62 -3.36
N CYS A 42 10.88 -5.08 -2.27
CA CYS A 42 9.91 -5.84 -1.48
C CYS A 42 8.67 -6.25 -2.28
N ILE A 43 8.22 -5.39 -3.21
CA ILE A 43 7.08 -5.67 -4.09
C ILE A 43 7.44 -6.77 -5.09
N ASP A 44 8.62 -6.69 -5.70
CA ASP A 44 9.09 -7.66 -6.70
C ASP A 44 9.31 -9.04 -6.09
N GLU A 45 9.92 -9.10 -4.89
CA GLU A 45 10.20 -10.35 -4.16
C GLU A 45 8.99 -10.88 -3.36
N VAL A 46 7.87 -10.17 -3.39
CA VAL A 46 6.63 -10.55 -2.67
C VAL A 46 6.88 -10.76 -1.18
N VAL A 47 7.61 -9.85 -0.56
CA VAL A 47 7.94 -9.88 0.87
C VAL A 47 7.33 -8.70 1.62
N MET A 48 7.14 -8.87 2.92
CA MET A 48 6.71 -7.79 3.79
C MET A 48 7.88 -6.83 4.04
N GLY A 49 7.67 -5.53 3.80
CA GLY A 49 8.60 -4.46 4.11
C GLY A 49 8.06 -3.52 5.18
N VAL A 50 8.96 -2.96 5.99
CA VAL A 50 8.63 -1.92 6.96
C VAL A 50 9.52 -0.70 6.70
N VAL A 51 8.89 0.46 6.52
CA VAL A 51 9.59 1.75 6.36
C VAL A 51 9.49 2.51 7.68
N THR A 52 10.63 2.73 8.33
CA THR A 52 10.74 3.46 9.59
C THR A 52 11.46 4.79 9.41
N GLY A 53 11.26 5.72 10.30
CA GLY A 53 11.91 7.03 10.29
C GLY A 53 11.12 8.07 11.09
N GLU A 54 11.72 9.22 11.33
CA GLU A 54 11.09 10.31 12.06
C GLU A 54 9.89 10.91 11.33
N VAL A 55 9.06 11.64 12.06
CA VAL A 55 7.96 12.41 11.45
C VAL A 55 8.54 13.44 10.49
N GLY A 56 7.95 13.54 9.29
CA GLY A 56 8.45 14.46 8.26
C GLY A 56 9.63 13.93 7.41
N SER A 57 10.17 12.74 7.68
CA SER A 57 11.29 12.15 6.90
C SER A 57 10.93 11.72 5.47
N GLY A 58 9.66 11.87 5.05
CA GLY A 58 9.23 11.56 3.69
C GLY A 58 8.83 10.09 3.46
N LYS A 59 8.56 9.29 4.50
CA LYS A 59 8.17 7.87 4.37
C LYS A 59 7.02 7.64 3.38
N THR A 60 5.90 8.32 3.58
CA THR A 60 4.72 8.23 2.71
C THR A 60 5.04 8.64 1.28
N VAL A 61 5.93 9.62 1.10
CA VAL A 61 6.37 10.10 -0.20
C VAL A 61 7.21 9.04 -0.92
N ALA A 62 8.14 8.39 -0.21
CA ALA A 62 8.95 7.30 -0.77
C ALA A 62 8.10 6.09 -1.18
N VAL A 63 7.14 5.71 -0.35
CA VAL A 63 6.19 4.62 -0.67
C VAL A 63 5.36 4.98 -1.91
N ARG A 64 4.80 6.20 -1.99
CA ARG A 64 4.04 6.65 -3.17
C ARG A 64 4.89 6.69 -4.44
N ALA A 65 6.16 7.08 -4.33
CA ALA A 65 7.09 7.09 -5.45
C ALA A 65 7.36 5.66 -5.97
N ALA A 66 7.57 4.69 -5.08
CA ALA A 66 7.71 3.29 -5.43
C ALA A 66 6.44 2.74 -6.12
N LEU A 67 5.26 3.03 -5.55
CA LEU A 67 3.97 2.61 -6.12
C LEU A 67 3.68 3.23 -7.49
N ALA A 68 4.15 4.45 -7.74
CA ALA A 68 4.01 5.09 -9.05
C ALA A 68 4.87 4.44 -10.14
N GLY A 69 5.90 3.69 -9.75
CA GLY A 69 6.79 2.97 -10.67
C GLY A 69 6.34 1.54 -11.00
N ILE A 70 5.34 0.99 -10.31
CA ILE A 70 4.86 -0.37 -10.57
C ILE A 70 3.90 -0.42 -11.76
N ASP A 71 3.92 -1.55 -12.46
CA ASP A 71 3.01 -1.81 -13.58
C ASP A 71 1.58 -2.08 -13.07
N ALA A 72 0.67 -1.12 -13.32
CA ALA A 72 -0.73 -1.21 -12.91
C ALA A 72 -1.50 -2.35 -13.62
N SER A 73 -0.99 -2.88 -14.73
CA SER A 73 -1.60 -4.05 -15.38
C SER A 73 -1.33 -5.35 -14.64
N ARG A 74 -0.24 -5.41 -13.87
CA ARG A 74 0.23 -6.59 -13.14
C ARG A 74 0.04 -6.51 -11.62
N HIS A 75 -0.32 -5.33 -11.11
CA HIS A 75 -0.46 -5.09 -9.67
C HIS A 75 -1.76 -4.36 -9.35
N THR A 76 -2.40 -4.79 -8.28
CA THR A 76 -3.53 -4.10 -7.67
C THR A 76 -3.09 -3.54 -6.32
N VAL A 77 -3.11 -2.21 -6.17
CA VAL A 77 -2.68 -1.53 -4.94
C VAL A 77 -3.88 -1.27 -4.03
N ILE A 78 -3.81 -1.75 -2.80
CA ILE A 78 -4.77 -1.46 -1.72
C ILE A 78 -4.07 -0.56 -0.70
N TYR A 79 -4.50 0.69 -0.62
CA TYR A 79 -3.91 1.67 0.29
C TYR A 79 -4.82 1.93 1.50
N LEU A 80 -4.32 1.64 2.69
CA LEU A 80 -4.96 1.95 3.96
C LEU A 80 -4.21 3.09 4.65
N GLY A 81 -4.75 4.30 4.53
CA GLY A 81 -4.16 5.51 5.11
C GLY A 81 -4.42 5.69 6.60
N ASN A 82 -5.40 4.95 7.14
CA ASN A 82 -5.72 4.97 8.57
C ASN A 82 -6.12 3.56 9.06
N PRO A 83 -5.23 2.86 9.76
CA PRO A 83 -5.50 1.50 10.23
C PRO A 83 -6.39 1.44 11.50
N THR A 84 -6.83 2.56 12.08
CA THR A 84 -7.69 2.58 13.28
C THR A 84 -9.08 1.97 13.08
N VAL A 85 -9.41 1.57 11.85
CA VAL A 85 -10.65 0.87 11.50
C VAL A 85 -10.80 -0.54 12.11
N GLY A 86 -9.79 -1.00 12.85
CA GLY A 86 -9.74 -2.31 13.47
C GLY A 86 -9.51 -3.45 12.46
N ALA A 87 -9.32 -4.67 12.98
CA ALA A 87 -9.05 -5.84 12.12
C ALA A 87 -10.19 -6.10 11.11
N ARG A 88 -11.45 -5.90 11.50
CA ARG A 88 -12.58 -6.03 10.58
C ARG A 88 -12.51 -5.03 9.42
N GLY A 89 -12.12 -3.79 9.70
CA GLY A 89 -11.99 -2.73 8.70
C GLY A 89 -10.91 -3.05 7.67
N LEU A 90 -9.80 -3.66 8.08
CA LEU A 90 -8.73 -4.13 7.19
C LEU A 90 -9.30 -5.10 6.14
N TYR A 91 -9.95 -6.19 6.57
CA TYR A 91 -10.51 -7.19 5.65
C TYR A 91 -11.63 -6.60 4.79
N SER A 92 -12.47 -5.72 5.37
CA SER A 92 -13.54 -5.05 4.65
C SER A 92 -13.01 -4.19 3.51
N THR A 93 -11.92 -3.46 3.76
CA THR A 93 -11.26 -2.64 2.73
C THR A 93 -10.68 -3.50 1.62
N ILE A 94 -10.04 -4.62 1.94
CA ILE A 94 -9.52 -5.56 0.94
C ILE A 94 -10.65 -6.04 0.03
N VAL A 95 -11.73 -6.58 0.61
CA VAL A 95 -12.87 -7.10 -0.15
C VAL A 95 -13.50 -6.01 -1.02
N SER A 96 -13.74 -4.82 -0.46
CA SER A 96 -14.36 -3.70 -1.20
C SER A 96 -13.48 -3.22 -2.35
N THR A 97 -12.17 -3.11 -2.14
CA THR A 97 -11.24 -2.64 -3.18
C THR A 97 -11.14 -3.65 -4.34
N LEU A 98 -11.28 -4.94 -4.04
CA LEU A 98 -11.31 -6.00 -5.05
C LEU A 98 -12.69 -6.21 -5.69
N GLY A 99 -13.67 -5.32 -5.38
CA GLY A 99 -14.99 -5.29 -6.01
C GLY A 99 -16.04 -6.17 -5.34
N GLY A 100 -15.74 -6.76 -4.18
CA GLY A 100 -16.69 -7.55 -3.40
C GLY A 100 -17.52 -6.70 -2.42
N THR A 101 -18.64 -7.26 -1.95
CA THR A 101 -19.43 -6.69 -0.86
C THR A 101 -19.02 -7.36 0.45
N PRO A 102 -18.42 -6.62 1.43
CA PRO A 102 -17.92 -7.23 2.67
C PRO A 102 -19.03 -7.85 3.51
N ARG A 103 -18.83 -9.07 3.95
CA ARG A 103 -19.74 -9.76 4.87
C ARG A 103 -19.73 -9.11 6.25
N PHE A 104 -20.87 -9.16 6.94
CA PHE A 104 -21.01 -8.50 8.24
C PHE A 104 -20.18 -9.18 9.34
N HIS A 105 -20.24 -10.51 9.42
CA HIS A 105 -19.53 -11.26 10.46
C HIS A 105 -18.07 -11.50 10.10
N ARG A 106 -17.18 -11.24 11.05
CA ARG A 106 -15.73 -11.41 10.88
C ARG A 106 -15.35 -12.84 10.47
N ALA A 107 -15.99 -13.84 11.07
CA ALA A 107 -15.74 -15.25 10.75
C ALA A 107 -15.94 -15.61 9.27
N SER A 108 -16.84 -14.90 8.59
CA SER A 108 -17.07 -15.07 7.15
C SER A 108 -16.32 -14.05 6.29
N LEU A 109 -15.90 -12.92 6.88
CA LEU A 109 -15.19 -11.86 6.17
C LEU A 109 -13.72 -12.22 5.94
N ILE A 110 -13.07 -12.91 6.88
CA ILE A 110 -11.68 -13.35 6.74
C ILE A 110 -11.51 -14.30 5.55
N PRO A 111 -12.25 -15.42 5.44
CA PRO A 111 -12.19 -16.29 4.27
C PRO A 111 -12.54 -15.56 2.97
N GLN A 112 -13.52 -14.65 3.02
CA GLN A 112 -13.89 -13.84 1.86
C GLN A 112 -12.74 -12.96 1.37
N ALA A 113 -11.99 -12.34 2.28
CA ALA A 113 -10.83 -11.53 1.91
C ALA A 113 -9.70 -12.39 1.31
N GLN A 114 -9.46 -13.58 1.86
CA GLN A 114 -8.49 -14.55 1.33
C GLN A 114 -8.88 -15.01 -0.07
N GLU A 115 -10.15 -15.38 -0.28
CA GLU A 115 -10.68 -15.76 -1.59
C GLU A 115 -10.55 -14.62 -2.61
N ALA A 116 -10.89 -13.38 -2.23
CA ALA A 116 -10.77 -12.23 -3.10
C ALA A 116 -9.32 -11.96 -3.54
N LEU A 117 -8.35 -12.14 -2.63
CA LEU A 117 -6.92 -12.05 -2.94
C LEU A 117 -6.47 -13.16 -3.90
N SER A 118 -6.92 -14.39 -3.66
CA SER A 118 -6.61 -15.55 -4.51
C SER A 118 -7.17 -15.39 -5.93
N VAL A 119 -8.41 -14.95 -6.06
CA VAL A 119 -9.04 -14.64 -7.37
C VAL A 119 -8.26 -13.57 -8.13
N GLU A 120 -7.85 -12.49 -7.46
CA GLU A 120 -7.08 -11.41 -8.09
C GLU A 120 -5.74 -11.92 -8.64
N GLU A 121 -5.09 -12.84 -7.93
CA GLU A 121 -3.79 -13.40 -8.31
C GLU A 121 -3.91 -14.50 -9.38
N HIS A 122 -4.81 -15.48 -9.19
CA HIS A 122 -4.89 -16.67 -10.06
C HIS A 122 -5.74 -16.45 -11.30
N GLU A 123 -6.85 -15.71 -11.19
CA GLU A 123 -7.75 -15.51 -12.32
C GLU A 123 -7.42 -14.24 -13.12
N ARG A 124 -7.04 -13.16 -12.42
CA ARG A 124 -6.72 -11.88 -13.07
C ARG A 124 -5.24 -11.69 -13.34
N GLY A 125 -4.39 -12.55 -12.81
CA GLY A 125 -2.93 -12.50 -12.97
C GLY A 125 -2.29 -11.25 -12.37
N ARG A 126 -2.95 -10.61 -11.39
CA ARG A 126 -2.47 -9.37 -10.76
C ARG A 126 -2.07 -9.61 -9.32
N ARG A 127 -0.86 -9.20 -8.97
CA ARG A 127 -0.38 -9.26 -7.59
C ARG A 127 -0.98 -8.13 -6.76
N VAL A 128 -1.47 -8.45 -5.57
CA VAL A 128 -2.01 -7.44 -4.66
C VAL A 128 -0.90 -6.90 -3.76
N VAL A 129 -0.75 -5.58 -3.76
CA VAL A 129 0.16 -4.84 -2.89
C VAL A 129 -0.68 -4.09 -1.84
N VAL A 130 -0.59 -4.51 -0.58
CA VAL A 130 -1.29 -3.84 0.53
C VAL A 130 -0.32 -2.86 1.20
N VAL A 131 -0.69 -1.60 1.21
CA VAL A 131 0.07 -0.53 1.85
C VAL A 131 -0.68 -0.03 3.08
N LEU A 132 0.01 -0.04 4.21
CA LEU A 132 -0.50 0.45 5.48
C LEU A 132 0.31 1.68 5.87
N ASP A 133 -0.31 2.84 5.78
CA ASP A 133 0.28 4.07 6.33
C ASP A 133 -0.05 4.15 7.83
N GLU A 134 0.75 4.86 8.60
CA GLU A 134 0.60 4.98 10.06
C GLU A 134 0.53 3.63 10.78
N ALA A 135 1.35 2.67 10.36
CA ALA A 135 1.34 1.29 10.87
C ALA A 135 1.57 1.18 12.41
N HIS A 136 2.06 2.24 13.05
CA HIS A 136 2.21 2.31 14.50
C HIS A 136 0.86 2.35 15.25
N LEU A 137 -0.25 2.60 14.54
CA LEU A 137 -1.61 2.59 15.09
C LEU A 137 -2.26 1.20 15.03
N LEU A 138 -1.58 0.19 14.46
CA LEU A 138 -2.07 -1.18 14.40
C LEU A 138 -2.04 -1.82 15.79
N ASP A 139 -3.12 -2.50 16.14
CA ASP A 139 -3.16 -3.37 17.31
C ASP A 139 -2.58 -4.78 17.01
N ALA A 140 -2.38 -5.57 18.05
CA ALA A 140 -1.82 -6.91 17.93
C ALA A 140 -2.72 -7.84 17.07
N GLU A 141 -4.03 -7.67 17.12
CA GLU A 141 -4.98 -8.45 16.34
C GLU A 141 -4.90 -8.13 14.85
N GLN A 142 -4.72 -6.86 14.50
CA GLN A 142 -4.52 -6.41 13.13
C GLN A 142 -3.19 -6.91 12.56
N LEU A 143 -2.11 -6.86 13.35
CA LEU A 143 -0.80 -7.39 12.97
C LEU A 143 -0.86 -8.90 12.69
N GLU A 144 -1.54 -9.66 13.56
CA GLU A 144 -1.75 -11.09 13.35
C GLU A 144 -2.60 -11.37 12.10
N GLY A 145 -3.63 -10.57 11.87
CA GLY A 145 -4.45 -10.64 10.66
C GLY A 145 -3.63 -10.43 9.38
N LEU A 146 -2.72 -9.46 9.38
CA LEU A 146 -1.81 -9.22 8.26
C LEU A 146 -0.84 -10.39 8.05
N ARG A 147 -0.29 -10.93 9.15
CA ARG A 147 0.58 -12.10 9.11
C ARG A 147 -0.13 -13.29 8.46
N LEU A 148 -1.36 -13.56 8.84
CA LEU A 148 -2.15 -14.66 8.28
C LEU A 148 -2.42 -14.48 6.78
N LEU A 149 -2.74 -13.26 6.34
CA LEU A 149 -2.93 -12.97 4.91
C LEU A 149 -1.65 -13.20 4.09
N THR A 150 -0.48 -12.86 4.66
CA THR A 150 0.82 -13.09 3.99
C THR A 150 1.22 -14.56 3.94
N LEU A 151 0.86 -15.36 4.95
CA LEU A 151 1.18 -16.80 4.99
C LEU A 151 0.32 -17.60 4.00
N CYS A 152 -0.95 -17.28 3.83
CA CYS A 152 -1.81 -17.94 2.84
C CYS A 152 -1.22 -17.83 1.43
N ARG A 153 -0.66 -16.69 1.07
CA ARG A 153 0.03 -16.51 -0.23
C ARG A 153 1.28 -17.38 -0.39
N ARG A 154 2.02 -17.66 0.69
CA ARG A 154 3.23 -18.50 0.63
C ARG A 154 2.93 -19.99 0.43
N GLN A 155 1.80 -20.48 0.92
CA GLN A 155 1.41 -21.88 0.74
C GLN A 155 1.07 -22.20 -0.72
N ASP A 156 0.40 -21.29 -1.42
CA ASP A 156 0.08 -21.44 -2.84
C ASP A 156 1.35 -21.52 -3.72
N TYR A 157 2.41 -20.80 -3.35
CA TYR A 157 3.71 -20.89 -4.03
C TYR A 157 4.45 -22.20 -3.75
N ALA A 158 4.34 -22.77 -2.54
CA ALA A 158 5.01 -24.01 -2.18
C ALA A 158 4.41 -25.22 -2.90
N GLU A 159 3.10 -25.25 -3.15
CA GLU A 159 2.42 -26.32 -3.87
C GLU A 159 2.70 -26.27 -5.39
N GLY A 160 3.03 -25.11 -5.94
CA GLY A 160 3.41 -24.95 -7.35
C GLY A 160 4.77 -25.55 -7.71
N TRP A 161 5.66 -25.78 -6.74
CA TRP A 161 6.99 -26.38 -6.93
C TRP A 161 6.98 -27.91 -6.75
N ALA A 162 5.87 -28.49 -6.32
CA ALA A 162 5.73 -29.94 -6.09
C ALA A 162 5.08 -30.68 -7.27
N ARG A 163 4.88 -30.00 -8.39
CA ARG A 163 4.43 -30.59 -9.66
C ARG A 163 5.49 -30.34 -10.72
#